data_3ace7bb96027c2e5a0a56dd49e11e651
#
_entry.id   3ace7bb96027c2e5a0a56dd49e11e651
#
_cell.length_a   1.000
_cell.length_b   1.000
_cell.length_c   1.000
_cell.angle_alpha   90.00
_cell.angle_beta   90.00
_cell.angle_gamma   90.00
#
_symmetry.space_group_name_H-M   'P 1'
#
loop_
_entity.id
_entity.type
_entity.pdbx_description
1 polymer ?
#
loop_
_entity_poly.entity_id
_entity_poly.type
_entity_poly.pdbx_seq_one_letter_code
_entity_poly.pdbx_strand_id
1 'polypeptide(L)'
;MSLYSFYRISKPSQETVPEKEIRSKYISFRNRTFWGVTIAYSLYYVCRMSLSVVKQPLIDEGVLTAGQLGVIGSALLFVYAVGKFLNGFIADYCNIRRFMFTGLAISAGVNFLMGLLGVVNGFAAIPLSMIFLLFSVLWGVNGWMQSMGSAPGVIS
;
A
#
# COMPACT_ATOMS: atom_id res chain seq x y z
N MET A 1 4.56 14.11 19.35
CA MET A 1 3.44 14.37 18.43
C MET A 1 2.55 13.13 18.45
N SER A 2 1.30 13.22 18.89
CA SER A 2 0.43 12.03 19.00
C SER A 2 0.05 11.55 17.57
N LEU A 3 0.06 10.23 17.34
CA LEU A 3 -0.40 9.61 16.08
C LEU A 3 -1.79 10.11 15.67
N TYR A 4 -2.66 10.34 16.67
CA TYR A 4 -4.00 10.87 16.44
C TYR A 4 -3.99 12.27 15.80
N SER A 5 -3.04 13.14 16.20
CA SER A 5 -2.93 14.50 15.61
C SER A 5 -2.44 14.49 14.17
N PHE A 6 -1.68 13.45 13.78
CA PHE A 6 -1.20 13.29 12.41
C PHE A 6 -2.33 12.93 11.43
N TYR A 7 -3.28 12.09 11.85
CA TYR A 7 -4.37 11.66 10.97
C TYR A 7 -5.62 12.55 11.04
N ARG A 8 -5.62 13.58 11.89
CA ARG A 8 -6.78 14.47 12.05
C ARG A 8 -7.12 15.20 10.74
N ILE A 9 -8.41 15.25 10.44
CA ILE A 9 -8.95 16.04 9.31
C ILE A 9 -8.59 17.51 9.51
N SER A 10 -8.08 18.16 8.47
CA SER A 10 -7.77 19.59 8.50
C SER A 10 -9.05 20.40 8.66
N LYS A 11 -9.01 21.44 9.48
CA LYS A 11 -10.13 22.38 9.58
C LYS A 11 -10.42 23.00 8.21
N PRO A 12 -11.69 23.25 7.86
CA PRO A 12 -12.03 23.94 6.62
C PRO A 12 -11.34 25.31 6.58
N SER A 13 -10.87 25.71 5.39
CA SER A 13 -10.29 27.03 5.19
C SER A 13 -11.38 28.10 5.38
N GLN A 14 -11.05 29.16 6.10
CA GLN A 14 -11.93 30.33 6.24
C GLN A 14 -11.80 31.31 5.06
N GLU A 15 -10.87 31.07 4.12
CA GLU A 15 -10.72 31.90 2.94
C GLU A 15 -11.89 31.68 1.99
N THR A 16 -12.69 32.72 1.78
CA THR A 16 -13.73 32.78 0.75
C THR A 16 -13.08 33.16 -0.58
N VAL A 17 -13.33 32.36 -1.60
CA VAL A 17 -12.82 32.60 -2.96
C VAL A 17 -13.78 33.51 -3.69
N PRO A 18 -13.34 34.61 -4.34
CA PRO A 18 -14.20 35.46 -5.19
C PRO A 18 -14.89 34.61 -6.28
N GLU A 19 -16.16 34.90 -6.54
CA GLU A 19 -17.00 34.12 -7.49
C GLU A 19 -16.31 33.91 -8.86
N LYS A 20 -15.62 34.94 -9.36
CA LYS A 20 -14.90 34.91 -10.64
C LYS A 20 -13.73 33.85 -10.69
N GLU A 21 -13.17 33.48 -9.55
CA GLU A 21 -12.03 32.58 -9.45
C GLU A 21 -12.42 31.13 -9.06
N ILE A 22 -13.67 30.92 -8.63
CA ILE A 22 -14.13 29.62 -8.14
C ILE A 22 -13.86 28.52 -9.17
N ARG A 23 -14.24 28.75 -10.44
CA ARG A 23 -14.09 27.77 -11.51
C ARG A 23 -12.63 27.42 -11.80
N SER A 24 -11.75 28.42 -11.84
CA SER A 24 -10.32 28.21 -12.11
C SER A 24 -9.65 27.46 -10.97
N LYS A 25 -9.89 27.86 -9.72
CA LYS A 25 -9.37 27.16 -8.54
C LYS A 25 -9.91 25.74 -8.43
N TYR A 26 -11.21 25.53 -8.69
CA TYR A 26 -11.81 24.19 -8.70
C TYR A 26 -11.13 23.25 -9.72
N ILE A 27 -10.93 23.71 -10.95
CA ILE A 27 -10.27 22.92 -12.01
C ILE A 27 -8.83 22.59 -11.59
N SER A 28 -8.09 23.55 -11.03
CA SER A 28 -6.73 23.36 -10.56
C SER A 28 -6.65 22.30 -9.43
N PHE A 29 -7.51 22.43 -8.41
CA PHE A 29 -7.58 21.46 -7.32
C PHE A 29 -7.99 20.07 -7.80
N ARG A 30 -8.99 19.99 -8.68
CA ARG A 30 -9.43 18.73 -9.27
C ARG A 30 -8.31 18.03 -10.03
N ASN A 31 -7.60 18.74 -10.90
CA ASN A 31 -6.49 18.17 -11.67
C ASN A 31 -5.36 17.71 -10.75
N ARG A 32 -4.99 18.50 -9.74
CA ARG A 32 -3.96 18.14 -8.77
C ARG A 32 -4.33 16.91 -7.96
N THR A 33 -5.59 16.81 -7.53
CA THR A 33 -6.10 15.64 -6.79
C THR A 33 -6.13 14.42 -7.70
N PHE A 34 -6.67 14.54 -8.91
CA PHE A 34 -6.73 13.46 -9.88
C PHE A 34 -5.35 12.86 -10.18
N TRP A 35 -4.38 13.70 -10.56
CA TRP A 35 -3.02 13.22 -10.82
C TRP A 35 -2.34 12.64 -9.57
N GLY A 36 -2.53 13.25 -8.42
CA GLY A 36 -1.99 12.76 -7.16
C GLY A 36 -2.52 11.37 -6.80
N VAL A 37 -3.81 11.15 -6.91
CA VAL A 37 -4.44 9.85 -6.65
C VAL A 37 -4.02 8.82 -7.70
N THR A 38 -4.00 9.20 -8.99
CA THR A 38 -3.59 8.30 -10.08
C THR A 38 -2.16 7.81 -9.90
N ILE A 39 -1.22 8.72 -9.60
CA ILE A 39 0.19 8.35 -9.38
C ILE A 39 0.32 7.46 -8.15
N ALA A 40 -0.31 7.83 -7.03
CA ALA A 40 -0.27 7.03 -5.80
C ALA A 40 -0.82 5.62 -6.04
N TYR A 41 -1.94 5.51 -6.75
CA TYR A 41 -2.57 4.22 -7.08
C TYR A 41 -1.68 3.37 -8.00
N SER A 42 -1.04 3.98 -8.98
CA SER A 42 -0.08 3.29 -9.86
C SER A 42 1.11 2.73 -9.07
N LEU A 43 1.64 3.50 -8.10
CA LEU A 43 2.71 3.02 -7.22
C LEU A 43 2.27 1.86 -6.34
N TYR A 44 1.02 1.86 -5.84
CA TYR A 44 0.47 0.70 -5.14
C TYR A 44 0.45 -0.55 -6.02
N TYR A 45 0.11 -0.42 -7.31
CA TYR A 45 0.16 -1.55 -8.25
C TYR A 45 1.57 -2.07 -8.46
N VAL A 46 2.56 -1.20 -8.57
CA VAL A 46 3.97 -1.61 -8.66
C VAL A 46 4.35 -2.45 -7.45
N CYS A 47 4.04 -2.00 -6.23
CA CYS A 47 4.29 -2.75 -5.00
C CYS A 47 3.53 -4.08 -4.94
N ARG A 48 2.37 -4.18 -5.58
CA ARG A 48 1.56 -5.40 -5.62
C ARG A 48 2.09 -6.44 -6.59
N MET A 49 2.63 -5.99 -7.73
CA MET A 49 3.10 -6.87 -8.80
C MET A 49 4.52 -7.39 -8.57
N SER A 50 5.26 -6.85 -7.60
CA SER A 50 6.66 -7.21 -7.34
C SER A 50 6.86 -8.71 -7.09
N LEU A 51 6.00 -9.36 -6.31
CA LEU A 51 6.07 -10.80 -6.08
C LEU A 51 5.87 -11.61 -7.38
N SER A 52 4.99 -11.14 -8.27
CA SER A 52 4.73 -11.83 -9.54
C SER A 52 5.95 -11.87 -10.45
N VAL A 53 6.79 -10.83 -10.38
CA VAL A 53 8.03 -10.74 -11.16
C VAL A 53 9.09 -11.71 -10.64
N VAL A 54 9.23 -11.83 -9.32
CA VAL A 54 10.25 -12.67 -8.68
C VAL A 54 9.82 -14.13 -8.47
N LYS A 55 8.56 -14.45 -8.77
CA LYS A 55 7.95 -15.76 -8.52
C LYS A 55 8.72 -16.89 -9.22
N GLN A 56 9.00 -16.72 -10.51
CA GLN A 56 9.68 -17.75 -11.29
C GLN A 56 11.13 -17.96 -10.83
N PRO A 57 11.96 -16.94 -10.66
CA PRO A 57 13.31 -17.11 -10.07
C PRO A 57 13.31 -17.83 -8.72
N LEU A 58 12.37 -17.53 -7.81
CA LEU A 58 12.29 -18.21 -6.51
C LEU A 58 11.98 -19.70 -6.61
N ILE A 59 11.22 -20.11 -7.64
CA ILE A 59 10.94 -21.52 -7.92
C ILE A 59 12.19 -22.19 -8.52
N ASP A 60 12.82 -21.55 -9.51
CA ASP A 60 13.96 -22.11 -10.25
C ASP A 60 15.19 -22.29 -9.33
N GLU A 61 15.37 -21.39 -8.38
CA GLU A 61 16.42 -21.46 -7.34
C GLU A 61 16.05 -22.42 -6.19
N GLY A 62 14.86 -23.01 -6.19
CA GLY A 62 14.40 -23.94 -5.15
C GLY A 62 14.15 -23.30 -3.78
N VAL A 63 14.04 -21.96 -3.71
CA VAL A 63 13.79 -21.21 -2.45
C VAL A 63 12.37 -21.41 -1.96
N LEU A 64 11.40 -21.35 -2.87
CA LEU A 64 9.99 -21.55 -2.58
C LEU A 64 9.32 -22.42 -3.64
N THR A 65 8.40 -23.27 -3.23
CA THR A 65 7.58 -24.05 -4.16
C THR A 65 6.42 -23.22 -4.73
N ALA A 66 5.89 -23.63 -5.88
CA ALA A 66 4.71 -22.99 -6.48
C ALA A 66 3.50 -22.96 -5.53
N GLY A 67 3.32 -24.04 -4.73
CA GLY A 67 2.26 -24.11 -3.71
C GLY A 67 2.44 -23.07 -2.60
N GLN A 68 3.67 -22.92 -2.08
CA GLN A 68 4.00 -21.92 -1.06
C GLN A 68 3.76 -20.49 -1.58
N LEU A 69 4.16 -20.20 -2.82
CA LEU A 69 3.89 -18.91 -3.46
C LEU A 69 2.40 -18.65 -3.68
N GLY A 70 1.62 -19.71 -3.92
CA GLY A 70 0.17 -19.65 -3.96
C GLY A 70 -0.43 -19.24 -2.59
N VAL A 71 0.06 -19.85 -1.50
CA VAL A 71 -0.37 -19.49 -0.13
C VAL A 71 -0.01 -18.04 0.20
N ILE A 72 1.22 -17.60 -0.12
CA ILE A 72 1.66 -16.21 0.10
C ILE A 72 0.75 -15.24 -0.66
N GLY A 73 0.44 -15.54 -1.94
CA GLY A 73 -0.46 -14.71 -2.75
C GLY A 73 -1.89 -14.65 -2.17
N SER A 74 -2.39 -15.78 -1.68
CA SER A 74 -3.71 -15.86 -1.04
C SER A 74 -3.77 -15.07 0.27
N ALA A 75 -2.69 -15.09 1.06
CA ALA A 75 -2.58 -14.31 2.30
C ALA A 75 -2.75 -12.81 2.02
N LEU A 76 -2.11 -12.28 0.97
CA LEU A 76 -2.30 -10.88 0.55
C LEU A 76 -3.76 -10.60 0.23
N LEU A 77 -4.38 -11.43 -0.61
CA LEU A 77 -5.76 -11.19 -1.07
C LEU A 77 -6.77 -11.23 0.09
N PHE A 78 -6.61 -12.20 0.99
CA PHE A 78 -7.47 -12.34 2.18
C PHE A 78 -7.34 -11.12 3.10
N VAL A 79 -6.10 -10.76 3.47
CA VAL A 79 -5.85 -9.62 4.35
C VAL A 79 -6.26 -8.30 3.68
N TYR A 80 -6.05 -8.17 2.37
CA TYR A 80 -6.54 -7.04 1.59
C TYR A 80 -8.06 -6.89 1.63
N ALA A 81 -8.80 -7.99 1.49
CA ALA A 81 -10.27 -7.97 1.52
C ALA A 81 -10.80 -7.51 2.89
N VAL A 82 -10.27 -8.11 3.97
CA VAL A 82 -10.60 -7.69 5.35
C VAL A 82 -10.18 -6.25 5.61
N GLY A 83 -8.96 -5.92 5.20
CA GLY A 83 -8.42 -4.56 5.34
C GLY A 83 -9.25 -3.52 4.59
N LYS A 84 -9.75 -3.84 3.39
CA LYS A 84 -10.58 -2.93 2.59
C LYS A 84 -11.89 -2.58 3.32
N PHE A 85 -12.49 -3.56 3.97
CA PHE A 85 -13.70 -3.34 4.78
C PHE A 85 -13.40 -2.43 5.98
N LEU A 86 -12.40 -2.75 6.78
CA LEU A 86 -12.06 -2.00 8.00
C LEU A 86 -11.48 -0.62 7.70
N ASN A 87 -10.56 -0.53 6.75
CA ASN A 87 -9.94 0.75 6.35
C ASN A 87 -10.91 1.69 5.65
N GLY A 88 -12.00 1.19 5.06
CA GLY A 88 -13.11 2.01 4.57
C GLY A 88 -13.69 2.89 5.67
N PHE A 89 -14.05 2.28 6.80
CA PHE A 89 -14.56 3.02 7.96
C PHE A 89 -13.53 3.97 8.56
N ILE A 90 -12.27 3.56 8.64
CA ILE A 90 -11.20 4.39 9.21
C ILE A 90 -10.94 5.62 8.32
N ALA A 91 -11.01 5.47 7.01
CA ALA A 91 -10.75 6.53 6.05
C ALA A 91 -11.73 7.72 6.19
N ASP A 92 -12.98 7.45 6.59
CA ASP A 92 -14.00 8.49 6.79
C ASP A 92 -13.64 9.46 7.93
N TYR A 93 -12.81 9.02 8.89
CA TYR A 93 -12.40 9.81 10.06
C TYR A 93 -10.97 10.34 9.98
N CYS A 94 -10.26 10.04 8.89
CA CYS A 94 -8.84 10.35 8.76
C CYS A 94 -8.55 11.31 7.59
N ASN A 95 -7.40 11.99 7.66
CA ASN A 95 -6.88 12.73 6.51
C ASN A 95 -6.44 11.74 5.42
N ILE A 96 -7.23 11.64 4.36
CA ILE A 96 -7.09 10.69 3.26
C ILE A 96 -5.67 10.68 2.66
N ARG A 97 -5.08 11.87 2.44
CA ARG A 97 -3.72 11.97 1.85
C ARG A 97 -2.66 11.32 2.73
N ARG A 98 -2.72 11.58 4.04
CA ARG A 98 -1.77 11.02 5.00
C ARG A 98 -1.98 9.53 5.17
N PHE A 99 -3.24 9.09 5.14
CA PHE A 99 -3.62 7.69 5.22
C PHE A 99 -3.07 6.89 4.03
N MET A 100 -3.30 7.35 2.80
CA MET A 100 -2.75 6.75 1.57
C MET A 100 -1.21 6.74 1.58
N PHE A 101 -0.59 7.88 1.95
CA PHE A 101 0.86 7.98 1.99
C PHE A 101 1.47 6.97 2.96
N THR A 102 0.89 6.81 4.15
CA THR A 102 1.36 5.83 5.14
C THR A 102 1.26 4.40 4.61
N GLY A 103 0.11 4.03 4.02
CA GLY A 103 -0.08 2.72 3.41
C GLY A 103 0.94 2.44 2.31
N LEU A 104 1.18 3.42 1.42
CA LEU A 104 2.16 3.30 0.33
C LEU A 104 3.59 3.19 0.86
N ALA A 105 3.98 4.02 1.83
CA ALA A 105 5.32 4.01 2.42
C ALA A 105 5.63 2.67 3.09
N ILE A 106 4.69 2.13 3.87
CA ILE A 106 4.87 0.81 4.51
C ILE A 106 4.87 -0.30 3.47
N SER A 107 3.99 -0.26 2.45
CA SER A 107 3.98 -1.21 1.35
C SER A 107 5.31 -1.24 0.60
N ALA A 108 5.88 -0.08 0.29
CA ALA A 108 7.21 0.04 -0.31
C ALA A 108 8.31 -0.51 0.60
N GLY A 109 8.26 -0.21 1.90
CA GLY A 109 9.18 -0.75 2.91
C GLY A 109 9.14 -2.27 3.01
N VAL A 110 7.95 -2.86 2.99
CA VAL A 110 7.77 -4.32 2.97
C VAL A 110 8.39 -4.95 1.72
N ASN A 111 8.16 -4.35 0.53
CA ASN A 111 8.77 -4.84 -0.71
C ASN A 111 10.30 -4.74 -0.66
N PHE A 112 10.83 -3.64 -0.12
CA PHE A 112 12.28 -3.48 0.09
C PHE A 112 12.85 -4.54 1.03
N LEU A 113 12.18 -4.81 2.17
CA LEU A 113 12.58 -5.86 3.11
C LEU A 113 12.55 -7.24 2.47
N MET A 114 11.53 -7.56 1.67
CA MET A 114 11.47 -8.83 0.95
C MET A 114 12.62 -8.98 -0.06
N GLY A 115 12.94 -7.91 -0.79
CA GLY A 115 14.11 -7.89 -1.69
C GLY A 115 15.42 -8.08 -0.93
N LEU A 116 15.58 -7.43 0.22
CA LEU A 116 16.74 -7.57 1.08
C LEU A 116 16.90 -9.02 1.62
N LEU A 117 15.79 -9.63 2.06
CA LEU A 117 15.80 -11.03 2.51
C LEU A 117 16.22 -11.99 1.38
N GLY A 118 15.84 -11.72 0.13
CA GLY A 118 16.29 -12.48 -1.03
C GLY A 118 17.80 -12.41 -1.23
N VAL A 119 18.38 -11.21 -1.07
CA VAL A 119 19.83 -11.01 -1.18
C VAL A 119 20.57 -11.68 -0.01
N VAL A 120 20.08 -11.48 1.22
CA VAL A 120 20.73 -12.03 2.44
C VAL A 120 20.67 -13.56 2.46
N ASN A 121 19.61 -14.16 1.93
CA ASN A 121 19.50 -15.62 1.87
C ASN A 121 20.60 -16.26 1.00
N GLY A 122 21.13 -15.56 0.02
CA GLY A 122 22.30 -15.99 -0.75
C GLY A 122 23.60 -16.03 0.06
N PHE A 123 23.65 -15.35 1.22
CA PHE A 123 24.82 -15.23 2.07
C PHE A 123 24.68 -15.88 3.46
N ALA A 124 23.46 -16.05 3.94
CA ALA A 124 23.15 -16.65 5.23
C ALA A 124 22.22 -17.84 5.02
N ALA A 125 22.57 -19.01 5.58
CA ALA A 125 21.74 -20.21 5.52
C ALA A 125 20.47 -20.07 6.40
N ILE A 126 19.54 -19.23 5.97
CA ILE A 126 18.22 -19.12 6.61
C ILE A 126 17.39 -20.35 6.21
N PRO A 127 16.77 -21.06 7.14
CA PRO A 127 15.92 -22.21 6.81
C PRO A 127 14.77 -21.80 5.86
N LEU A 128 14.53 -22.59 4.82
CA LEU A 128 13.49 -22.31 3.81
C LEU A 128 12.09 -22.14 4.43
N SER A 129 11.80 -22.89 5.52
CA SER A 129 10.56 -22.75 6.28
C SER A 129 10.41 -21.37 6.92
N MET A 130 11.50 -20.80 7.38
CA MET A 130 11.50 -19.45 7.96
C MET A 130 11.33 -18.39 6.90
N ILE A 131 11.91 -18.57 5.71
CA ILE A 131 11.72 -17.69 4.56
C ILE A 131 10.25 -17.68 4.15
N PHE A 132 9.64 -18.86 4.02
CA PHE A 132 8.21 -18.99 3.71
C PHE A 132 7.33 -18.26 4.71
N LEU A 133 7.59 -18.40 6.02
CA LEU A 133 6.85 -17.73 7.09
C LEU A 133 7.01 -16.20 6.98
N LEU A 134 8.26 -15.72 6.87
CA LEU A 134 8.55 -14.29 6.76
C LEU A 134 7.89 -13.67 5.53
N PHE A 135 7.98 -14.32 4.37
CA PHE A 135 7.32 -13.84 3.15
C PHE A 135 5.80 -13.83 3.29
N SER A 136 5.22 -14.84 3.93
CA SER A 136 3.77 -14.90 4.17
C SER A 136 3.29 -13.75 5.05
N VAL A 137 3.99 -13.48 6.14
CA VAL A 137 3.66 -12.39 7.07
C VAL A 137 3.85 -11.02 6.39
N LEU A 138 5.00 -10.79 5.77
CA LEU A 138 5.30 -9.53 5.08
C LEU A 138 4.31 -9.27 3.96
N TRP A 139 3.94 -10.31 3.20
CA TRP A 139 2.98 -10.16 2.12
C TRP A 139 1.55 -9.95 2.63
N GLY A 140 1.19 -10.53 3.76
CA GLY A 140 -0.04 -10.21 4.47
C GLY A 140 -0.10 -8.74 4.93
N VAL A 141 0.99 -8.25 5.54
CA VAL A 141 1.12 -6.83 5.91
C VAL A 141 1.00 -5.93 4.68
N ASN A 142 1.66 -6.29 3.57
CA ASN A 142 1.52 -5.58 2.31
C ASN A 142 0.06 -5.52 1.85
N GLY A 143 -0.69 -6.62 1.96
CA GLY A 143 -2.13 -6.66 1.65
C GLY A 143 -2.95 -5.68 2.47
N TRP A 144 -2.69 -5.61 3.78
CA TRP A 144 -3.35 -4.64 4.65
C TRP A 144 -3.03 -3.19 4.25
N MET A 145 -1.76 -2.87 4.03
CA MET A 145 -1.33 -1.53 3.65
C MET A 145 -1.88 -1.12 2.28
N GLN A 146 -1.98 -2.05 1.35
CA GLN A 146 -2.58 -1.83 0.04
C GLN A 146 -4.07 -1.51 0.11
N SER A 147 -4.79 -2.05 1.09
CA SER A 147 -6.20 -1.73 1.28
C SER A 147 -6.43 -0.27 1.70
N MET A 148 -5.44 0.36 2.35
CA MET A 148 -5.48 1.79 2.69
C MET A 148 -5.47 2.72 1.45
N GLY A 149 -4.97 2.25 0.32
CA GLY A 149 -4.99 3.00 -0.94
C GLY A 149 -6.30 2.88 -1.72
N SER A 150 -7.07 1.81 -1.50
CA SER A 150 -8.30 1.57 -2.27
C SER A 150 -9.52 2.32 -1.76
N ALA A 151 -9.62 2.56 -0.45
CA ALA A 151 -10.75 3.26 0.16
C ALA A 151 -10.87 4.72 -0.32
N PRO A 152 -9.78 5.53 -0.36
CA PRO A 152 -9.84 6.90 -0.83
C PRO A 152 -10.15 7.07 -2.32
N GLY A 153 -9.82 6.06 -3.14
CA GLY A 153 -10.09 6.11 -4.59
C GLY A 153 -11.59 6.06 -4.95
N VAL A 154 -12.45 5.71 -4.00
CA VAL A 154 -13.91 5.63 -4.18
C VAL A 154 -14.61 6.90 -3.64
N ILE A 155 -13.98 7.62 -2.71
CA ILE A 155 -14.57 8.77 -2.00
C ILE A 155 -14.11 10.11 -2.61
N SER A 156 -13.05 10.11 -3.42
CA SER A 156 -12.51 11.30 -4.10
C SER A 156 -13.09 11.48 -5.50
#